data_19763da5e9572e6ae4b4a8ced78a646a
#
_entry.id   19763da5e9572e6ae4b4a8ced78a646a
#
_cell.length_a   1.000
_cell.length_b   1.000
_cell.length_c   1.000
_cell.angle_alpha   90.00
_cell.angle_beta   90.00
_cell.angle_gamma   90.00
#
_symmetry.space_group_name_H-M   'P 1'
#
loop_
_entity.id
_entity.type
_entity.pdbx_description
1 polymer ?
#
loop_
_entity_poly.entity_id
_entity_poly.type
_entity_poly.pdbx_seq_one_letter_code
_entity_poly.pdbx_strand_id
1 'polypeptide(L)'
;MKKRTGINYGRKYAAITLAAVTAACTGASAGSAVTVAAAEENKTLVYAGESESTINPLLNNHDELPDLIFSGLMKYDANGKPVEDLAESYTFDRDTNTYTFKLREGVKWHDGEDFNAEDVVYTYKELTEDETLGVSITSNYQDITSIEAPDDQTVIFTLDQYDAAMLDYFTMGILPEHLLEGEDVNTTSFNQNPVGTGRYKFEDWDATGGMITLKRNEDYYGKVPNIETVVYRTVSDETTKATMLQSGEADLAWLNSNYASQFKDKDGYNYWEFTTADYRGAAMDMSTDFWKENGDSIGVLNYALDKDSIIAGVLAGQGEPAYSPIQRNPLGTDKEANIYSYDLDTFAKKMEELGWKKGDDGIYERNGQKFHFTIQVRDYEEERVDIANVMSDMLKQAGVEMEVKLVTKFDWDAGYNGFLAGYSTQFDPDMAYVNFVTDASGNNMHYSNADVDKYLEEGRHGETEEARKEAYSEFEKAYAEAPGILLVAYLQGDYVGVSGLDGLDTTRVLGHHSVGVMWNIEDWTITK
;
A
#
# COMPACT_ATOMS: atom_id res chain seq x y z
N MET A 1 30.63 40.08 -42.43
CA MET A 1 31.38 38.94 -42.99
C MET A 1 31.98 38.12 -41.85
N LYS A 2 31.43 36.94 -41.56
CA LYS A 2 32.11 35.79 -40.98
C LYS A 2 31.14 34.59 -41.04
N LYS A 3 31.67 33.52 -41.62
CA LYS A 3 30.95 32.32 -42.07
C LYS A 3 30.39 31.49 -40.94
N ARG A 4 29.15 31.00 -41.13
CA ARG A 4 28.56 29.88 -40.36
C ARG A 4 29.09 28.57 -40.94
N THR A 5 29.71 27.74 -40.14
CA THR A 5 30.00 26.32 -40.43
C THR A 5 28.90 25.47 -39.81
N GLY A 6 28.10 24.84 -40.65
CA GLY A 6 27.12 23.84 -40.24
C GLY A 6 27.78 22.48 -39.99
N ILE A 7 27.43 21.83 -38.88
CA ILE A 7 27.78 20.42 -38.62
C ILE A 7 26.53 19.62 -38.88
N ASN A 8 26.62 18.74 -39.88
CA ASN A 8 25.58 17.76 -40.23
C ASN A 8 25.73 16.52 -39.35
N TYR A 9 24.76 16.23 -38.51
CA TYR A 9 24.63 14.92 -37.86
C TYR A 9 23.73 14.02 -38.70
N GLY A 10 24.35 13.08 -39.39
CA GLY A 10 23.63 12.05 -40.12
C GLY A 10 23.00 11.02 -39.16
N ARG A 11 21.69 10.94 -39.17
CA ARG A 11 20.92 9.88 -38.55
C ARG A 11 21.08 8.57 -39.33
N LYS A 12 21.62 7.56 -38.68
CA LYS A 12 21.56 6.17 -39.17
C LYS A 12 20.28 5.53 -38.62
N TYR A 13 19.29 5.37 -39.46
CA TYR A 13 18.17 4.47 -39.18
C TYR A 13 18.57 3.05 -39.61
N ALA A 14 18.56 2.09 -38.68
CA ALA A 14 18.62 0.67 -39.01
C ALA A 14 17.21 0.23 -39.41
N ALA A 15 17.01 -0.09 -40.67
CA ALA A 15 15.80 -0.69 -41.19
C ALA A 15 15.84 -2.19 -40.92
N ILE A 16 14.90 -2.69 -40.13
CA ILE A 16 14.64 -4.13 -39.99
C ILE A 16 13.81 -4.54 -41.18
N THR A 17 14.38 -5.38 -42.05
CA THR A 17 13.77 -5.88 -43.28
C THR A 17 12.90 -7.09 -42.93
N LEU A 18 11.59 -6.96 -43.08
CA LEU A 18 10.63 -8.05 -43.01
C LEU A 18 10.76 -8.89 -44.31
N ALA A 19 11.25 -10.12 -44.23
CA ALA A 19 11.31 -11.03 -45.36
C ALA A 19 9.98 -11.79 -45.45
N ALA A 20 9.17 -11.43 -46.43
CA ALA A 20 8.00 -12.23 -46.82
C ALA A 20 8.48 -13.39 -47.74
N VAL A 21 8.27 -14.61 -47.30
CA VAL A 21 8.49 -15.82 -48.13
C VAL A 21 7.15 -16.21 -48.75
N THR A 22 7.01 -15.97 -50.06
CA THR A 22 5.95 -16.55 -50.89
C THR A 22 6.37 -17.96 -51.30
N ALA A 23 5.69 -18.98 -50.79
CA ALA A 23 5.85 -20.36 -51.28
C ALA A 23 4.76 -20.69 -52.31
N ALA A 24 5.21 -21.06 -53.50
CA ALA A 24 4.35 -21.54 -54.60
C ALA A 24 3.91 -22.99 -54.33
N CYS A 25 2.60 -23.24 -54.49
CA CYS A 25 2.02 -24.56 -54.40
C CYS A 25 2.37 -25.41 -55.64
N THR A 26 2.98 -26.58 -55.44
CA THR A 26 2.83 -27.75 -56.33
C THR A 26 2.48 -28.96 -55.48
N GLY A 27 1.39 -29.60 -55.78
CA GLY A 27 0.79 -30.66 -54.97
C GLY A 27 1.58 -31.97 -54.97
N ALA A 28 1.57 -32.60 -53.79
CA ALA A 28 1.66 -34.04 -53.61
C ALA A 28 0.99 -34.37 -52.27
N SER A 29 0.00 -35.20 -52.29
CA SER A 29 -0.75 -35.70 -51.13
C SER A 29 0.11 -36.67 -50.31
N ALA A 30 0.60 -36.21 -49.16
CA ALA A 30 1.02 -37.08 -48.08
C ALA A 30 0.50 -36.47 -46.79
N GLY A 31 -0.21 -37.28 -45.97
CA GLY A 31 -0.79 -36.83 -44.70
C GLY A 31 0.28 -36.28 -43.76
N SER A 32 0.36 -34.97 -43.71
CA SER A 32 1.16 -34.26 -42.71
C SER A 32 0.30 -34.08 -41.48
N ALA A 33 0.67 -34.73 -40.40
CA ALA A 33 0.22 -34.34 -39.08
C ALA A 33 0.59 -32.84 -38.90
N VAL A 34 -0.42 -31.99 -38.78
CA VAL A 34 -0.22 -30.61 -38.37
C VAL A 34 0.24 -30.69 -36.91
N THR A 35 1.53 -30.65 -36.69
CA THR A 35 2.07 -30.29 -35.37
C THR A 35 1.61 -28.84 -35.13
N VAL A 36 0.59 -28.66 -34.31
CA VAL A 36 0.34 -27.37 -33.69
C VAL A 36 1.64 -27.08 -32.91
N ALA A 37 2.44 -26.17 -33.43
CA ALA A 37 3.56 -25.64 -32.66
C ALA A 37 2.90 -25.11 -31.37
N ALA A 38 3.28 -25.66 -30.22
CA ALA A 38 2.94 -25.07 -28.93
C ALA A 38 3.41 -23.61 -29.02
N ALA A 39 2.52 -22.68 -28.73
CA ALA A 39 2.92 -21.28 -28.56
C ALA A 39 4.09 -21.30 -27.56
N GLU A 40 5.21 -20.66 -27.90
CA GLU A 40 6.30 -20.50 -26.95
C GLU A 40 5.70 -19.79 -25.75
N GLU A 41 5.80 -20.40 -24.56
CA GLU A 41 5.39 -19.77 -23.30
C GLU A 41 6.17 -18.47 -23.17
N ASN A 42 5.49 -17.34 -23.19
CA ASN A 42 6.12 -16.07 -22.89
C ASN A 42 6.36 -16.01 -21.37
N LYS A 43 7.61 -16.04 -21.00
CA LYS A 43 8.03 -16.06 -19.59
C LYS A 43 8.33 -14.66 -19.02
N THR A 44 7.89 -13.61 -19.71
CA THR A 44 8.03 -12.21 -19.29
C THR A 44 6.67 -11.61 -18.98
N LEU A 45 6.48 -11.11 -17.77
CA LEU A 45 5.36 -10.30 -17.34
C LEU A 45 5.77 -8.82 -17.37
N VAL A 46 5.01 -7.99 -18.08
CA VAL A 46 5.14 -6.53 -18.03
C VAL A 46 3.98 -5.99 -17.19
N TYR A 47 4.30 -5.46 -16.01
CA TYR A 47 3.35 -4.85 -15.09
C TYR A 47 3.41 -3.33 -15.18
N ALA A 48 2.28 -2.66 -15.40
CA ALA A 48 2.16 -1.21 -15.33
C ALA A 48 1.54 -0.82 -13.97
N GLY A 49 2.37 -0.27 -13.09
CA GLY A 49 2.00 0.13 -11.73
C GLY A 49 2.70 1.41 -11.30
N GLU A 50 2.48 1.79 -10.07
CA GLU A 50 3.20 2.88 -9.42
C GLU A 50 4.40 2.30 -8.69
N SER A 51 5.49 3.04 -8.57
CA SER A 51 6.68 2.64 -7.85
C SER A 51 7.31 3.83 -7.17
N GLU A 52 7.81 3.61 -5.98
CA GLU A 52 8.59 4.58 -5.23
C GLU A 52 10.01 4.75 -5.81
N SER A 53 10.75 5.72 -5.29
CA SER A 53 12.13 6.00 -5.71
C SER A 53 13.17 5.09 -5.03
N THR A 54 12.74 4.15 -4.22
CA THR A 54 13.58 3.28 -3.41
C THR A 54 12.99 1.87 -3.35
N ILE A 55 13.86 0.84 -3.38
CA ILE A 55 13.48 -0.56 -3.21
C ILE A 55 14.16 -1.08 -1.94
N ASN A 56 13.66 -0.65 -0.80
CA ASN A 56 14.15 -1.06 0.52
C ASN A 56 12.91 -1.31 1.41
N PRO A 57 12.75 -2.51 1.98
CA PRO A 57 11.53 -2.87 2.73
C PRO A 57 11.31 -2.00 3.97
N LEU A 58 12.34 -1.38 4.54
CA LEU A 58 12.19 -0.45 5.66
C LEU A 58 11.63 0.91 5.20
N LEU A 59 11.90 1.33 3.96
CA LEU A 59 11.58 2.66 3.43
C LEU A 59 10.39 2.68 2.48
N ASN A 60 10.02 1.53 1.91
CA ASN A 60 8.99 1.42 0.88
C ASN A 60 8.07 0.23 1.14
N ASN A 61 6.78 0.51 1.28
CA ASN A 61 5.70 -0.46 1.40
C ASN A 61 4.51 -0.12 0.49
N HIS A 62 4.74 0.66 -0.57
CA HIS A 62 3.71 1.18 -1.47
C HIS A 62 3.68 0.50 -2.85
N ASP A 63 4.58 -0.46 -3.10
CA ASP A 63 4.61 -1.25 -4.34
C ASP A 63 5.03 -2.71 -4.09
N GLU A 64 4.97 -3.54 -5.15
CA GLU A 64 5.23 -4.98 -5.08
C GLU A 64 6.72 -5.35 -5.02
N LEU A 65 7.64 -4.39 -5.29
CA LEU A 65 9.05 -4.69 -5.51
C LEU A 65 9.77 -5.23 -4.27
N PRO A 66 9.56 -4.65 -3.06
CA PRO A 66 10.18 -5.20 -1.87
C PRO A 66 9.78 -6.66 -1.61
N ASP A 67 8.50 -7.01 -1.75
CA ASP A 67 7.99 -8.37 -1.51
C ASP A 67 8.46 -9.41 -2.53
N LEU A 68 8.91 -8.97 -3.71
CA LEU A 68 9.49 -9.85 -4.73
C LEU A 68 10.97 -10.12 -4.47
N ILE A 69 11.69 -9.14 -3.92
CA ILE A 69 13.15 -9.15 -3.78
C ILE A 69 13.58 -9.62 -2.40
N PHE A 70 12.84 -9.27 -1.35
CA PHE A 70 13.17 -9.59 0.05
C PHE A 70 12.22 -10.64 0.62
N SER A 71 12.65 -11.27 1.70
CA SER A 71 11.84 -12.18 2.51
C SER A 71 11.95 -11.79 3.97
N GLY A 72 10.87 -11.97 4.74
CA GLY A 72 10.84 -11.79 6.20
C GLY A 72 11.11 -13.09 6.95
N LEU A 73 11.20 -13.02 8.27
CA LEU A 73 11.17 -14.22 9.12
C LEU A 73 9.86 -14.98 8.92
N MET A 74 8.77 -14.23 8.83
CA MET A 74 7.41 -14.69 8.54
C MET A 74 6.96 -14.14 7.18
N LYS A 75 5.88 -14.71 6.64
CA LYS A 75 5.13 -14.16 5.49
C LYS A 75 3.64 -14.40 5.71
N TYR A 76 2.79 -13.75 4.94
CA TYR A 76 1.35 -14.01 5.01
C TYR A 76 0.93 -15.15 4.07
N ASP A 77 0.04 -16.01 4.56
CA ASP A 77 -0.68 -16.98 3.71
C ASP A 77 -1.82 -16.33 2.92
N ALA A 78 -2.58 -17.13 2.18
CA ALA A 78 -3.74 -16.67 1.39
C ALA A 78 -4.84 -15.99 2.24
N ASN A 79 -4.91 -16.29 3.53
CA ASN A 79 -5.91 -15.75 4.44
C ASN A 79 -5.37 -14.56 5.26
N GLY A 80 -4.16 -14.09 4.96
CA GLY A 80 -3.51 -13.02 5.69
C GLY A 80 -3.00 -13.41 7.08
N LYS A 81 -2.71 -14.70 7.31
CA LYS A 81 -2.11 -15.15 8.58
C LYS A 81 -0.60 -15.25 8.44
N PRO A 82 0.17 -14.77 9.42
CA PRO A 82 1.62 -14.97 9.43
C PRO A 82 1.95 -16.48 9.53
N VAL A 83 2.83 -16.93 8.63
CA VAL A 83 3.41 -18.27 8.58
C VAL A 83 4.91 -18.16 8.40
N GLU A 84 5.66 -19.21 8.72
CA GLU A 84 7.11 -19.22 8.63
C GLU A 84 7.60 -19.03 7.18
N ASP A 85 8.67 -18.22 6.99
CA ASP A 85 9.35 -18.01 5.70
C ASP A 85 10.87 -18.22 5.82
N LEU A 86 11.70 -17.20 6.12
CA LEU A 86 13.12 -17.38 6.44
C LEU A 86 13.31 -18.14 7.77
N ALA A 87 12.37 -18.03 8.69
CA ALA A 87 12.30 -18.92 9.82
C ALA A 87 11.82 -20.31 9.38
N GLU A 88 12.49 -21.38 9.82
CA GLU A 88 12.01 -22.75 9.70
C GLU A 88 10.95 -23.05 10.78
N SER A 89 11.12 -22.43 11.96
CA SER A 89 10.21 -22.54 13.11
C SER A 89 10.46 -21.43 14.11
N TYR A 90 9.48 -21.22 14.98
CA TYR A 90 9.65 -20.35 16.15
C TYR A 90 8.99 -20.95 17.40
N THR A 91 9.39 -20.45 18.57
CA THR A 91 8.72 -20.66 19.85
C THR A 91 8.52 -19.33 20.55
N PHE A 92 7.44 -19.22 21.31
CA PHE A 92 7.18 -18.05 22.15
C PHE A 92 7.07 -18.49 23.63
N ASP A 93 7.94 -17.96 24.48
CA ASP A 93 7.88 -18.16 25.92
C ASP A 93 7.16 -16.97 26.57
N ARG A 94 5.94 -17.22 27.08
CA ARG A 94 5.10 -16.20 27.72
C ARG A 94 5.62 -15.73 29.07
N ASP A 95 6.39 -16.54 29.77
CA ASP A 95 6.92 -16.15 31.08
C ASP A 95 8.02 -15.09 30.96
N THR A 96 8.70 -15.08 29.81
CA THR A 96 9.81 -14.14 29.52
C THR A 96 9.50 -13.18 28.36
N ASN A 97 8.32 -13.28 27.74
CA ASN A 97 7.93 -12.58 26.51
C ASN A 97 8.98 -12.70 25.40
N THR A 98 9.47 -13.91 25.17
CA THR A 98 10.60 -14.14 24.28
C THR A 98 10.22 -15.01 23.08
N TYR A 99 10.44 -14.48 21.86
CA TYR A 99 10.43 -15.25 20.62
C TYR A 99 11.82 -15.83 20.35
N THR A 100 11.90 -17.12 20.05
CA THR A 100 13.11 -17.77 19.56
C THR A 100 12.83 -18.33 18.16
N PHE A 101 13.48 -17.78 17.17
CA PHE A 101 13.41 -18.23 15.78
C PHE A 101 14.57 -19.15 15.46
N LYS A 102 14.29 -20.24 14.74
CA LYS A 102 15.28 -21.07 14.04
C LYS A 102 15.22 -20.74 12.57
N LEU A 103 16.36 -20.30 12.02
CA LEU A 103 16.45 -19.90 10.62
C LEU A 103 16.57 -21.12 9.70
N ARG A 104 16.07 -20.97 8.48
CA ARG A 104 16.18 -21.98 7.44
C ARG A 104 17.63 -22.11 6.98
N GLU A 105 18.16 -23.32 6.93
CA GLU A 105 19.53 -23.59 6.50
C GLU A 105 19.71 -23.43 4.96
N GLY A 106 20.87 -22.95 4.55
CA GLY A 106 21.29 -22.90 3.13
C GLY A 106 20.62 -21.84 2.29
N VAL A 107 19.93 -20.87 2.90
CA VAL A 107 19.42 -19.68 2.20
C VAL A 107 20.59 -18.80 1.78
N LYS A 108 20.55 -18.29 0.53
CA LYS A 108 21.56 -17.40 -0.03
C LYS A 108 20.96 -16.06 -0.37
N TRP A 109 21.73 -15.02 -0.16
CA TRP A 109 21.50 -13.72 -0.77
C TRP A 109 21.65 -13.80 -2.30
N HIS A 110 21.06 -12.85 -3.00
CA HIS A 110 21.09 -12.82 -4.48
C HIS A 110 22.51 -12.71 -5.06
N ASP A 111 23.46 -12.20 -4.31
CA ASP A 111 24.90 -12.10 -4.65
C ASP A 111 25.70 -13.37 -4.32
N GLY A 112 25.08 -14.32 -3.60
CA GLY A 112 25.66 -15.63 -3.29
C GLY A 112 26.20 -15.79 -1.88
N GLU A 113 26.24 -14.71 -1.06
CA GLU A 113 26.60 -14.79 0.36
C GLU A 113 25.55 -15.60 1.15
N ASP A 114 25.93 -16.14 2.30
CA ASP A 114 25.05 -16.91 3.17
C ASP A 114 24.17 -15.96 4.01
N PHE A 115 22.87 -16.23 4.05
CA PHE A 115 21.94 -15.60 5.00
C PHE A 115 22.13 -16.21 6.38
N ASN A 116 22.18 -15.37 7.43
CA ASN A 116 22.40 -15.79 8.80
C ASN A 116 21.67 -14.89 9.82
N ALA A 117 21.82 -15.18 11.11
CA ALA A 117 21.12 -14.50 12.19
C ALA A 117 21.55 -13.03 12.38
N GLU A 118 22.78 -12.65 12.03
CA GLU A 118 23.25 -11.27 12.16
C GLU A 118 22.52 -10.33 11.17
N ASP A 119 22.15 -10.81 9.98
CA ASP A 119 21.31 -10.04 9.03
C ASP A 119 19.97 -9.65 9.66
N VAL A 120 19.37 -10.58 10.42
CA VAL A 120 18.11 -10.34 11.13
C VAL A 120 18.33 -9.33 12.25
N VAL A 121 19.36 -9.53 13.06
CA VAL A 121 19.73 -8.59 14.15
C VAL A 121 19.97 -7.19 13.59
N TYR A 122 20.72 -7.07 12.49
CA TYR A 122 20.96 -5.80 11.81
C TYR A 122 19.64 -5.11 11.43
N THR A 123 18.76 -5.82 10.71
CA THR A 123 17.50 -5.25 10.21
C THR A 123 16.61 -4.70 11.32
N TYR A 124 16.42 -5.47 12.39
CA TYR A 124 15.53 -5.04 13.47
C TYR A 124 16.19 -4.00 14.39
N LYS A 125 17.52 -3.92 14.46
CA LYS A 125 18.21 -2.81 15.14
C LYS A 125 18.04 -1.50 14.39
N GLU A 126 18.08 -1.49 13.06
CA GLU A 126 17.73 -0.29 12.26
C GLU A 126 16.34 0.24 12.63
N LEU A 127 15.35 -0.65 12.83
CA LEU A 127 13.99 -0.28 13.20
C LEU A 127 13.82 0.19 14.65
N THR A 128 14.66 -0.30 15.58
CA THR A 128 14.48 -0.08 17.03
C THR A 128 15.50 0.86 17.63
N GLU A 129 16.67 1.01 17.04
CA GLU A 129 17.81 1.76 17.62
C GLU A 129 18.23 2.97 16.74
N ASP A 130 17.92 3.01 15.43
CA ASP A 130 18.27 4.13 14.57
C ASP A 130 17.23 5.27 14.66
N GLU A 131 17.53 6.27 15.49
CA GLU A 131 16.70 7.48 15.64
C GLU A 131 16.65 8.34 14.35
N THR A 132 17.49 8.08 13.37
CA THR A 132 17.52 8.80 12.08
C THR A 132 16.66 8.17 11.02
N LEU A 133 16.21 6.93 11.23
CA LEU A 133 15.29 6.22 10.34
C LEU A 133 13.90 6.87 10.41
N GLY A 134 13.64 7.79 9.50
CA GLY A 134 12.43 8.62 9.48
C GLY A 134 11.20 7.91 8.92
N VAL A 135 10.94 6.65 9.31
CA VAL A 135 9.81 5.87 8.81
C VAL A 135 8.66 5.80 9.81
N SER A 136 7.44 5.70 9.28
CA SER A 136 6.22 5.72 10.09
C SER A 136 5.94 4.44 10.88
N ILE A 137 6.68 3.36 10.64
CA ILE A 137 6.39 2.02 11.19
C ILE A 137 7.14 1.69 12.49
N THR A 138 8.05 2.54 12.95
CA THR A 138 8.91 2.24 14.12
C THR A 138 8.13 1.96 15.41
N SER A 139 6.96 2.59 15.60
CA SER A 139 6.08 2.31 16.75
C SER A 139 5.53 0.88 16.79
N ASN A 140 5.63 0.12 15.70
CA ASN A 140 5.25 -1.29 15.67
C ASN A 140 6.27 -2.20 16.36
N TYR A 141 7.48 -1.71 16.57
CA TYR A 141 8.60 -2.48 17.14
C TYR A 141 9.02 -1.98 18.53
N GLN A 142 8.29 -1.04 19.11
CA GLN A 142 8.66 -0.39 20.37
C GLN A 142 8.74 -1.35 21.57
N ASP A 143 7.99 -2.46 21.54
CA ASP A 143 7.99 -3.45 22.60
C ASP A 143 9.23 -4.37 22.58
N ILE A 144 10.05 -4.33 21.52
CA ILE A 144 11.30 -5.09 21.43
C ILE A 144 12.37 -4.43 22.31
N THR A 145 12.83 -5.16 23.32
CA THR A 145 13.86 -4.67 24.28
C THR A 145 15.24 -5.29 24.07
N SER A 146 15.32 -6.45 23.41
CA SER A 146 16.58 -7.13 23.10
C SER A 146 16.44 -7.99 21.85
N ILE A 147 17.51 -8.03 21.04
CA ILE A 147 17.64 -8.86 19.85
C ILE A 147 19.02 -9.52 19.93
N GLU A 148 19.06 -10.86 19.97
CA GLU A 148 20.30 -11.62 20.15
C GLU A 148 20.43 -12.73 19.10
N ALA A 149 21.65 -12.94 18.59
CA ALA A 149 22.03 -14.06 17.75
C ALA A 149 23.05 -14.94 18.48
N PRO A 150 22.61 -15.96 19.24
CA PRO A 150 23.55 -16.82 19.96
C PRO A 150 24.37 -17.75 19.05
N ASP A 151 23.91 -17.96 17.84
CA ASP A 151 24.58 -18.67 16.75
C ASP A 151 24.01 -18.23 15.39
N ASP A 152 24.63 -18.64 14.28
CA ASP A 152 24.28 -18.21 12.91
C ASP A 152 22.86 -18.58 12.49
N GLN A 153 22.17 -19.48 13.20
CA GLN A 153 20.87 -20.05 12.85
C GLN A 153 19.77 -19.74 13.89
N THR A 154 20.07 -18.94 14.91
CA THR A 154 19.11 -18.66 15.98
C THR A 154 19.03 -17.17 16.26
N VAL A 155 17.80 -16.62 16.24
CA VAL A 155 17.52 -15.24 16.67
C VAL A 155 16.54 -15.25 17.82
N ILE A 156 16.82 -14.44 18.84
CA ILE A 156 16.01 -14.31 20.05
C ILE A 156 15.57 -12.86 20.17
N PHE A 157 14.26 -12.62 20.18
CA PHE A 157 13.65 -11.31 20.47
C PHE A 157 13.01 -11.36 21.84
N THR A 158 13.35 -10.42 22.71
CA THR A 158 12.67 -10.23 23.99
C THR A 158 11.84 -8.97 23.94
N LEU A 159 10.58 -9.09 24.35
CA LEU A 159 9.63 -7.98 24.44
C LEU A 159 9.48 -7.58 25.92
N ASP A 160 9.20 -6.31 26.21
CA ASP A 160 8.87 -5.87 27.56
C ASP A 160 7.48 -6.35 28.00
N GLN A 161 6.56 -6.51 27.04
CA GLN A 161 5.23 -7.10 27.24
C GLN A 161 4.80 -7.92 26.02
N TYR A 162 3.77 -8.74 26.18
CA TYR A 162 3.21 -9.52 25.09
C TYR A 162 2.56 -8.62 24.04
N ASP A 163 2.95 -8.76 22.80
CA ASP A 163 2.32 -8.14 21.65
C ASP A 163 1.71 -9.22 20.75
N ALA A 164 0.40 -9.17 20.56
CA ALA A 164 -0.35 -10.16 19.79
C ALA A 164 -0.14 -10.02 18.28
N ALA A 165 0.26 -8.84 17.79
CA ALA A 165 0.52 -8.55 16.39
C ALA A 165 1.99 -8.74 16.00
N MET A 166 2.89 -9.08 16.94
CA MET A 166 4.34 -9.15 16.66
C MET A 166 4.69 -10.12 15.52
N LEU A 167 3.95 -11.23 15.34
CA LEU A 167 4.19 -12.13 14.20
C LEU A 167 3.89 -11.48 12.84
N ASP A 168 2.96 -10.54 12.79
CA ASP A 168 2.69 -9.74 11.60
C ASP A 168 3.87 -8.81 11.29
N TYR A 169 4.50 -8.23 12.32
CA TYR A 169 5.66 -7.36 12.17
C TYR A 169 6.95 -8.10 11.82
N PHE A 170 7.03 -9.41 12.10
CA PHE A 170 8.12 -10.27 11.63
C PHE A 170 8.04 -10.66 10.15
N THR A 171 7.04 -10.17 9.41
CA THR A 171 6.99 -10.27 7.94
C THR A 171 7.89 -9.23 7.24
N MET A 172 8.47 -8.27 7.98
CA MET A 172 9.41 -7.28 7.45
C MET A 172 10.56 -7.95 6.69
N GLY A 173 10.82 -7.50 5.47
CA GLY A 173 11.91 -7.99 4.64
C GLY A 173 13.28 -7.77 5.29
N ILE A 174 14.10 -8.82 5.37
CA ILE A 174 15.42 -8.75 5.98
C ILE A 174 16.43 -8.10 5.03
N LEU A 175 17.30 -7.25 5.58
CA LEU A 175 18.37 -6.54 4.89
C LEU A 175 19.73 -7.25 5.05
N PRO A 176 20.61 -7.21 4.04
CA PRO A 176 21.94 -7.82 4.10
C PRO A 176 22.91 -6.96 4.90
N GLU A 177 23.28 -7.41 6.11
CA GLU A 177 24.26 -6.72 6.95
C GLU A 177 25.57 -6.45 6.21
N HIS A 178 26.09 -7.47 5.48
CA HIS A 178 27.38 -7.40 4.79
C HIS A 178 27.47 -6.29 3.71
N LEU A 179 26.34 -5.75 3.25
CA LEU A 179 26.29 -4.63 2.29
C LEU A 179 25.96 -3.29 2.94
N LEU A 180 25.38 -3.31 4.13
CA LEU A 180 24.79 -2.12 4.74
C LEU A 180 25.43 -1.72 6.07
N GLU A 181 26.27 -2.56 6.68
CA GLU A 181 26.97 -2.21 7.93
C GLU A 181 27.76 -0.90 7.76
N GLY A 182 27.37 0.12 8.54
CA GLY A 182 27.99 1.46 8.50
C GLY A 182 27.52 2.40 7.40
N GLU A 183 26.56 1.98 6.58
CA GLU A 183 25.88 2.84 5.61
C GLU A 183 24.64 3.51 6.25
N ASP A 184 24.26 4.67 5.76
CA ASP A 184 22.97 5.30 6.12
C ASP A 184 21.86 4.69 5.26
N VAL A 185 20.96 3.93 5.87
CA VAL A 185 19.85 3.23 5.22
C VAL A 185 18.96 4.19 4.41
N ASN A 186 18.78 5.43 4.85
CA ASN A 186 17.95 6.41 4.14
C ASN A 186 18.54 6.84 2.79
N THR A 187 19.87 6.81 2.62
CA THR A 187 20.56 7.43 1.49
C THR A 187 21.49 6.52 0.70
N THR A 188 21.69 5.29 1.15
CA THR A 188 22.58 4.33 0.50
C THR A 188 22.16 4.01 -0.95
N SER A 189 23.15 3.74 -1.83
CA SER A 189 22.90 3.30 -3.21
C SER A 189 22.26 1.91 -3.30
N PHE A 190 22.24 1.15 -2.22
CA PHE A 190 21.51 -0.11 -2.10
C PHE A 190 20.03 0.06 -2.44
N ASN A 191 19.43 1.19 -2.08
CA ASN A 191 18.03 1.50 -2.32
C ASN A 191 17.61 1.49 -3.81
N GLN A 192 18.57 1.59 -4.74
CA GLN A 192 18.36 1.48 -6.18
C GLN A 192 19.02 0.24 -6.79
N ASN A 193 19.78 -0.54 -6.00
CA ASN A 193 20.45 -1.77 -6.44
C ASN A 193 20.32 -2.85 -5.35
N PRO A 194 19.09 -3.26 -5.02
CA PRO A 194 18.85 -4.13 -3.87
C PRO A 194 19.35 -5.56 -4.09
N VAL A 195 19.83 -6.16 -3.02
CA VAL A 195 20.19 -7.57 -2.91
C VAL A 195 19.31 -8.17 -1.80
N GLY A 196 18.47 -9.12 -2.14
CA GLY A 196 17.55 -9.79 -1.21
C GLY A 196 17.73 -11.30 -1.19
N THR A 197 16.80 -11.98 -0.52
CA THR A 197 16.69 -13.45 -0.47
C THR A 197 15.46 -13.96 -1.21
N GLY A 198 14.68 -13.06 -1.82
CA GLY A 198 13.37 -13.32 -2.39
C GLY A 198 13.38 -14.12 -3.70
N ARG A 199 12.19 -14.32 -4.23
CA ARG A 199 11.90 -15.13 -5.43
C ARG A 199 12.32 -14.48 -6.75
N TYR A 200 12.60 -13.16 -6.74
CA TYR A 200 13.15 -12.43 -7.86
C TYR A 200 14.39 -11.64 -7.44
N LYS A 201 15.38 -11.58 -8.36
CA LYS A 201 16.61 -10.79 -8.23
C LYS A 201 16.47 -9.50 -9.02
N PHE A 202 16.93 -8.40 -8.44
CA PHE A 202 17.09 -7.14 -9.18
C PHE A 202 18.10 -7.31 -10.32
N GLU A 203 17.78 -6.80 -11.53
CA GLU A 203 18.68 -6.82 -12.67
C GLU A 203 19.07 -5.43 -13.16
N ASP A 204 18.07 -4.53 -13.33
CA ASP A 204 18.32 -3.19 -13.89
C ASP A 204 17.21 -2.20 -13.50
N TRP A 205 17.58 -0.94 -13.39
CA TRP A 205 16.67 0.18 -13.22
C TRP A 205 16.97 1.29 -14.23
N ASP A 206 16.21 1.34 -15.32
CA ASP A 206 16.16 2.51 -16.20
C ASP A 206 15.27 3.60 -15.61
N ALA A 207 15.83 4.44 -14.74
CA ALA A 207 15.11 5.56 -14.11
C ALA A 207 14.60 6.58 -15.15
N THR A 208 15.19 6.68 -16.34
CA THR A 208 14.75 7.58 -17.42
C THR A 208 13.54 7.02 -18.16
N GLY A 209 13.54 5.71 -18.38
CA GLY A 209 12.45 4.97 -19.03
C GLY A 209 11.33 4.56 -18.07
N GLY A 210 11.50 4.77 -16.76
CA GLY A 210 10.54 4.34 -15.74
C GLY A 210 10.37 2.81 -15.74
N MET A 211 11.49 2.07 -15.77
CA MET A 211 11.45 0.62 -15.93
C MET A 211 12.42 -0.05 -14.96
N ILE A 212 11.90 -1.00 -14.19
CA ILE A 212 12.68 -1.86 -13.29
C ILE A 212 12.55 -3.30 -13.81
N THR A 213 13.66 -3.98 -13.96
CA THR A 213 13.71 -5.37 -14.45
C THR A 213 14.14 -6.29 -13.34
N LEU A 214 13.34 -7.31 -13.09
CA LEU A 214 13.64 -8.39 -12.15
C LEU A 214 13.78 -9.71 -12.90
N LYS A 215 14.70 -10.54 -12.45
CA LYS A 215 14.90 -11.93 -12.93
C LYS A 215 14.53 -12.93 -11.84
N ARG A 216 13.90 -14.00 -12.24
CA ARG A 216 13.60 -15.12 -11.35
C ARG A 216 14.87 -15.62 -10.64
N ASN A 217 14.78 -15.80 -9.34
CA ASN A 217 15.83 -16.45 -8.55
C ASN A 217 15.72 -17.97 -8.74
N GLU A 218 16.63 -18.56 -9.54
CA GLU A 218 16.66 -20.02 -9.77
C GLU A 218 17.06 -20.81 -8.52
N ASP A 219 17.75 -20.15 -7.57
CA ASP A 219 18.23 -20.74 -6.32
C ASP A 219 17.30 -20.40 -5.13
N TYR A 220 16.08 -19.93 -5.42
CA TYR A 220 15.11 -19.59 -4.38
C TYR A 220 14.78 -20.81 -3.50
N TYR A 221 14.84 -20.65 -2.20
CA TYR A 221 14.60 -21.75 -1.24
C TYR A 221 13.15 -22.24 -1.21
N GLY A 222 12.20 -21.46 -1.74
CA GLY A 222 10.78 -21.83 -1.89
C GLY A 222 10.44 -22.35 -3.28
N LYS A 223 9.18 -22.16 -3.69
CA LYS A 223 8.74 -22.50 -5.05
C LYS A 223 9.27 -21.47 -6.05
N VAL A 224 10.08 -21.92 -6.99
CA VAL A 224 10.62 -21.05 -8.07
C VAL A 224 9.48 -20.61 -9.00
N PRO A 225 9.30 -19.30 -9.28
CA PRO A 225 8.26 -18.80 -10.18
C PRO A 225 8.34 -19.34 -11.59
N ASN A 226 7.18 -19.50 -12.27
CA ASN A 226 7.14 -19.89 -13.68
C ASN A 226 7.57 -18.73 -14.60
N ILE A 227 7.25 -17.48 -14.23
CA ILE A 227 7.61 -16.26 -14.96
C ILE A 227 9.09 -15.98 -14.72
N GLU A 228 9.89 -15.89 -15.81
CA GLU A 228 11.34 -15.71 -15.72
C GLU A 228 11.76 -14.25 -15.53
N THR A 229 10.96 -13.32 -16.04
CA THR A 229 11.27 -11.89 -15.99
C THR A 229 10.03 -11.11 -15.63
N VAL A 230 10.13 -10.23 -14.65
CA VAL A 230 9.13 -9.20 -14.36
C VAL A 230 9.72 -7.86 -14.78
N VAL A 231 9.01 -7.15 -15.65
CA VAL A 231 9.33 -5.78 -16.05
C VAL A 231 8.28 -4.88 -15.40
N TYR A 232 8.70 -4.14 -14.40
CA TYR A 232 7.87 -3.17 -13.69
C TYR A 232 7.95 -1.82 -14.41
N ARG A 233 6.83 -1.34 -14.94
CA ARG A 233 6.73 -0.04 -15.61
C ARG A 233 6.08 0.95 -14.66
N THR A 234 6.85 1.96 -14.24
CA THR A 234 6.33 3.03 -13.38
C THR A 234 5.47 3.99 -14.20
N VAL A 235 4.17 3.96 -13.99
CA VAL A 235 3.18 4.78 -14.67
C VAL A 235 2.09 5.19 -13.67
N SER A 236 1.93 6.49 -13.42
CA SER A 236 0.88 7.03 -12.55
C SER A 236 -0.39 7.44 -13.30
N ASP A 237 -0.30 7.70 -14.61
CA ASP A 237 -1.44 8.14 -15.43
C ASP A 237 -2.32 6.95 -15.87
N GLU A 238 -3.57 6.95 -15.43
CA GLU A 238 -4.55 5.88 -15.66
C GLU A 238 -4.84 5.65 -17.15
N THR A 239 -4.92 6.73 -17.95
CA THR A 239 -5.14 6.63 -19.41
C THR A 239 -3.94 5.95 -20.08
N THR A 240 -2.73 6.23 -19.61
CA THR A 240 -1.49 5.62 -20.09
C THR A 240 -1.46 4.14 -19.75
N LYS A 241 -1.75 3.73 -18.48
CA LYS A 241 -1.86 2.33 -18.08
C LYS A 241 -2.87 1.56 -18.96
N ALA A 242 -4.07 2.12 -19.12
CA ALA A 242 -5.12 1.52 -19.96
C ALA A 242 -4.70 1.40 -21.45
N THR A 243 -3.96 2.38 -21.96
CA THR A 243 -3.45 2.37 -23.35
C THR A 243 -2.36 1.32 -23.52
N MET A 244 -1.46 1.15 -22.54
CA MET A 244 -0.43 0.12 -22.56
C MET A 244 -1.01 -1.29 -22.59
N LEU A 245 -2.07 -1.55 -21.82
CA LEU A 245 -2.82 -2.81 -21.91
C LEU A 245 -3.43 -3.00 -23.31
N GLN A 246 -4.04 -1.97 -23.88
CA GLN A 246 -4.70 -2.05 -25.20
C GLN A 246 -3.71 -2.21 -26.35
N SER A 247 -2.50 -1.68 -26.24
CA SER A 247 -1.43 -1.82 -27.23
C SER A 247 -0.61 -3.11 -27.08
N GLY A 248 -0.75 -3.82 -25.95
CA GLY A 248 0.06 -4.98 -25.60
C GLY A 248 1.45 -4.61 -25.10
N GLU A 249 1.65 -3.37 -24.66
CA GLU A 249 2.88 -2.90 -23.99
C GLU A 249 2.93 -3.29 -22.51
N ALA A 250 1.77 -3.53 -21.88
CA ALA A 250 1.63 -4.11 -20.56
C ALA A 250 0.77 -5.37 -20.60
N ASP A 251 1.10 -6.32 -19.72
CA ASP A 251 0.38 -7.59 -19.56
C ASP A 251 -0.59 -7.54 -18.38
N LEU A 252 -0.30 -6.73 -17.38
CA LEU A 252 -1.09 -6.53 -16.18
C LEU A 252 -0.99 -5.06 -15.76
N ALA A 253 -2.08 -4.50 -15.29
CA ALA A 253 -2.09 -3.18 -14.64
C ALA A 253 -3.11 -3.14 -13.51
N TRP A 254 -2.77 -2.42 -12.43
CA TRP A 254 -3.73 -1.89 -11.48
C TRP A 254 -4.32 -0.60 -12.04
N LEU A 255 -5.64 -0.49 -12.04
CA LEU A 255 -6.37 0.65 -12.58
C LEU A 255 -7.42 1.13 -11.58
N ASN A 256 -7.64 2.44 -11.53
CA ASN A 256 -8.81 2.99 -10.86
C ASN A 256 -10.09 2.42 -11.47
N SER A 257 -11.12 2.23 -10.66
CA SER A 257 -12.36 1.54 -11.04
C SER A 257 -13.04 2.11 -12.29
N ASN A 258 -12.98 3.43 -12.51
CA ASN A 258 -13.49 4.09 -13.72
C ASN A 258 -12.80 3.61 -15.01
N TYR A 259 -11.49 3.37 -14.95
CA TYR A 259 -10.69 2.88 -16.08
C TYR A 259 -10.78 1.36 -16.21
N ALA A 260 -10.71 0.64 -15.10
CA ALA A 260 -10.80 -0.82 -15.08
C ALA A 260 -12.14 -1.34 -15.65
N SER A 261 -13.24 -0.68 -15.32
CA SER A 261 -14.59 -1.03 -15.79
C SER A 261 -14.72 -1.12 -17.32
N GLN A 262 -13.86 -0.42 -18.07
CA GLN A 262 -13.85 -0.43 -19.53
C GLN A 262 -13.37 -1.78 -20.11
N PHE A 263 -12.75 -2.62 -19.29
CA PHE A 263 -12.23 -3.94 -19.67
C PHE A 263 -13.13 -5.07 -19.18
N LYS A 264 -14.10 -4.78 -18.33
CA LYS A 264 -15.04 -5.78 -17.82
C LYS A 264 -15.82 -6.39 -18.99
N ASP A 265 -15.83 -7.71 -19.08
CA ASP A 265 -16.45 -8.48 -20.18
C ASP A 265 -15.89 -8.19 -21.59
N LYS A 266 -14.68 -7.60 -21.70
CA LYS A 266 -14.05 -7.30 -22.98
C LYS A 266 -13.16 -8.46 -23.43
N ASP A 267 -13.39 -8.95 -24.65
CA ASP A 267 -12.58 -10.02 -25.23
C ASP A 267 -11.08 -9.68 -25.22
N GLY A 268 -10.26 -10.64 -24.85
CA GLY A 268 -8.81 -10.51 -24.79
C GLY A 268 -8.23 -10.04 -23.45
N TYR A 269 -9.09 -9.79 -22.47
CA TYR A 269 -8.67 -9.37 -21.15
C TYR A 269 -9.31 -10.21 -20.06
N ASN A 270 -8.56 -10.39 -18.95
CA ASN A 270 -9.04 -10.83 -17.66
C ASN A 270 -9.24 -9.62 -16.76
N TYR A 271 -10.23 -9.68 -15.91
CA TYR A 271 -10.55 -8.65 -14.93
C TYR A 271 -10.68 -9.29 -13.54
N TRP A 272 -9.94 -8.78 -12.58
CA TRP A 272 -9.97 -9.27 -11.21
C TRP A 272 -10.34 -8.13 -10.26
N GLU A 273 -11.31 -8.40 -9.40
CA GLU A 273 -11.73 -7.53 -8.30
C GLU A 273 -11.18 -8.11 -7.00
N PHE A 274 -10.38 -7.32 -6.30
CA PHE A 274 -9.84 -7.67 -4.99
C PHE A 274 -10.50 -6.84 -3.91
N THR A 275 -10.82 -7.46 -2.78
CA THR A 275 -11.09 -6.70 -1.56
C THR A 275 -9.80 -6.06 -1.08
N THR A 276 -9.82 -4.78 -0.73
CA THR A 276 -8.70 -4.11 -0.10
C THR A 276 -9.04 -3.70 1.33
N ALA A 277 -8.04 -3.49 2.16
CA ALA A 277 -8.17 -2.81 3.44
C ALA A 277 -7.92 -1.30 3.31
N ASP A 278 -7.70 -0.81 2.08
CA ASP A 278 -7.40 0.58 1.78
C ASP A 278 -8.64 1.47 1.88
N TYR A 279 -8.54 2.58 2.62
CA TYR A 279 -9.63 3.54 2.79
C TYR A 279 -9.17 4.98 2.52
N ARG A 280 -10.13 5.83 2.17
CA ARG A 280 -9.93 7.25 1.91
C ARG A 280 -10.72 8.11 2.88
N GLY A 281 -10.12 9.25 3.24
CA GLY A 281 -10.77 10.26 4.04
C GLY A 281 -9.96 11.54 4.18
N ALA A 282 -10.58 12.62 4.63
CA ALA A 282 -9.86 13.84 4.99
C ALA A 282 -9.37 13.72 6.44
N ALA A 283 -8.05 13.59 6.60
CA ALA A 283 -7.37 13.58 7.88
C ALA A 283 -7.14 15.01 8.35
N MET A 284 -7.52 15.30 9.59
CA MET A 284 -7.43 16.64 10.17
C MET A 284 -6.15 16.78 10.99
N ASP A 285 -5.35 17.80 10.71
CA ASP A 285 -4.17 18.10 11.52
C ASP A 285 -4.58 18.82 12.81
N MET A 286 -4.66 18.05 13.90
CA MET A 286 -5.09 18.53 15.22
C MET A 286 -4.10 19.49 15.87
N SER A 287 -2.90 19.65 15.31
CA SER A 287 -1.92 20.65 15.78
C SER A 287 -2.24 22.07 15.34
N THR A 288 -3.14 22.26 14.36
CA THR A 288 -3.53 23.57 13.87
C THR A 288 -4.45 24.31 14.83
N ASP A 289 -4.34 25.63 14.86
CA ASP A 289 -5.18 26.46 15.77
C ASP A 289 -6.67 26.28 15.48
N PHE A 290 -7.04 26.07 14.21
CA PHE A 290 -8.44 25.85 13.84
C PHE A 290 -9.01 24.58 14.51
N TRP A 291 -8.32 23.45 14.43
CA TRP A 291 -8.84 22.20 15.01
C TRP A 291 -8.63 22.10 16.52
N LYS A 292 -7.63 22.76 17.10
CA LYS A 292 -7.54 22.90 18.58
C LYS A 292 -8.78 23.54 19.19
N GLU A 293 -9.39 24.50 18.46
CA GLU A 293 -10.59 25.19 18.93
C GLU A 293 -11.89 24.50 18.47
N ASN A 294 -11.88 23.75 17.37
CA ASN A 294 -13.07 23.30 16.65
C ASN A 294 -13.10 21.78 16.39
N GLY A 295 -12.21 20.98 16.98
CA GLY A 295 -12.13 19.53 16.80
C GLY A 295 -13.42 18.78 17.17
N ASP A 296 -14.22 19.32 18.10
CA ASP A 296 -15.54 18.83 18.46
C ASP A 296 -16.55 18.78 17.29
N SER A 297 -16.23 19.47 16.21
CA SER A 297 -17.10 19.57 15.03
C SER A 297 -16.78 18.55 13.94
N ILE A 298 -15.63 17.85 13.99
CA ILE A 298 -15.20 16.94 12.92
C ILE A 298 -16.23 15.81 12.73
N GLY A 299 -16.65 15.16 13.82
CA GLY A 299 -17.64 14.09 13.78
C GLY A 299 -18.96 14.51 13.12
N VAL A 300 -19.39 15.76 13.36
CA VAL A 300 -20.63 16.30 12.81
C VAL A 300 -20.59 16.43 11.28
N LEU A 301 -19.42 16.68 10.69
CA LEU A 301 -19.26 16.78 9.23
C LEU A 301 -19.68 15.49 8.49
N ASN A 302 -19.63 14.32 9.13
CA ASN A 302 -20.11 13.07 8.53
C ASN A 302 -21.59 13.12 8.13
N TYR A 303 -22.44 13.88 8.84
CA TYR A 303 -23.86 14.04 8.47
C TYR A 303 -24.07 14.88 7.20
N ALA A 304 -23.05 15.63 6.76
CA ALA A 304 -23.10 16.43 5.54
C ALA A 304 -22.47 15.73 4.32
N LEU A 305 -21.94 14.51 4.46
CA LEU A 305 -21.32 13.74 3.40
C LEU A 305 -22.21 12.57 2.97
N ASP A 306 -22.69 12.60 1.73
CA ASP A 306 -23.35 11.48 1.07
C ASP A 306 -22.27 10.55 0.47
N LYS A 307 -21.78 9.62 1.31
CA LYS A 307 -20.70 8.69 0.95
C LYS A 307 -21.12 7.77 -0.21
N ASP A 308 -22.40 7.34 -0.27
CA ASP A 308 -22.90 6.52 -1.36
C ASP A 308 -22.84 7.26 -2.70
N SER A 309 -23.17 8.57 -2.70
CA SER A 309 -23.07 9.41 -3.89
C SER A 309 -21.62 9.63 -4.32
N ILE A 310 -20.67 9.76 -3.37
CA ILE A 310 -19.23 9.84 -3.69
C ILE A 310 -18.76 8.54 -4.35
N ILE A 311 -19.09 7.38 -3.76
CA ILE A 311 -18.73 6.08 -4.31
C ILE A 311 -19.32 5.88 -5.69
N ALA A 312 -20.60 6.19 -5.88
CA ALA A 312 -21.26 6.06 -7.17
C ALA A 312 -20.67 6.98 -8.25
N GLY A 313 -20.28 8.21 -7.89
CA GLY A 313 -19.83 9.23 -8.83
C GLY A 313 -18.35 9.22 -9.12
N VAL A 314 -17.51 8.93 -8.10
CA VAL A 314 -16.03 8.98 -8.21
C VAL A 314 -15.46 7.57 -8.42
N LEU A 315 -15.97 6.57 -7.71
CA LEU A 315 -15.42 5.22 -7.69
C LEU A 315 -16.20 4.24 -8.60
N ALA A 316 -16.99 4.73 -9.56
CA ALA A 316 -17.83 3.91 -10.46
C ALA A 316 -18.74 2.91 -9.72
N GLY A 317 -19.08 3.18 -8.47
CA GLY A 317 -19.85 2.29 -7.60
C GLY A 317 -19.03 1.16 -6.96
N GLN A 318 -17.71 1.17 -7.11
CA GLN A 318 -16.80 0.19 -6.52
C GLN A 318 -16.30 0.69 -5.16
N GLY A 319 -16.53 -0.12 -4.12
CA GLY A 319 -16.18 0.24 -2.75
C GLY A 319 -17.37 0.25 -1.81
N GLU A 320 -17.14 0.62 -0.57
CA GLU A 320 -18.18 0.73 0.44
C GLU A 320 -17.95 1.94 1.35
N PRO A 321 -19.02 2.54 1.94
CA PRO A 321 -18.87 3.65 2.88
C PRO A 321 -17.99 3.25 4.07
N ALA A 322 -17.00 4.09 4.38
CA ALA A 322 -16.10 3.88 5.51
C ALA A 322 -16.57 4.65 6.75
N TYR A 323 -16.56 3.98 7.89
CA TYR A 323 -16.97 4.53 9.20
C TYR A 323 -15.93 4.29 10.29
N SER A 324 -15.11 3.25 10.14
CA SER A 324 -14.03 2.90 11.05
C SER A 324 -12.76 2.58 10.24
N PRO A 325 -11.56 2.90 10.75
CA PRO A 325 -10.30 2.57 10.08
C PRO A 325 -9.99 1.07 10.06
N ILE A 326 -10.72 0.25 10.82
CA ILE A 326 -10.56 -1.22 10.89
C ILE A 326 -11.82 -1.99 10.47
N GLN A 327 -12.77 -1.33 9.83
CA GLN A 327 -14.08 -1.87 9.43
C GLN A 327 -14.01 -3.19 8.64
N ARG A 328 -12.98 -3.38 7.79
CA ARG A 328 -12.79 -4.59 6.98
C ARG A 328 -11.95 -5.67 7.67
N ASN A 329 -11.47 -5.39 8.88
CA ASN A 329 -10.70 -6.38 9.64
C ASN A 329 -11.66 -7.30 10.41
N PRO A 330 -11.42 -8.63 10.44
CA PRO A 330 -12.26 -9.58 11.18
C PRO A 330 -12.41 -9.31 12.68
N LEU A 331 -11.44 -8.63 13.29
CA LEU A 331 -11.48 -8.23 14.70
C LEU A 331 -12.12 -6.84 14.94
N GLY A 332 -12.36 -6.07 13.86
CA GLY A 332 -12.82 -4.68 13.93
C GLY A 332 -14.10 -4.46 13.13
N THR A 333 -15.16 -5.22 13.37
CA THR A 333 -16.42 -5.09 12.61
C THR A 333 -17.60 -4.69 13.49
N ASP A 334 -17.42 -3.79 14.44
CA ASP A 334 -18.52 -3.32 15.27
C ASP A 334 -19.44 -2.37 14.50
N LYS A 335 -20.58 -2.92 14.04
CA LYS A 335 -21.59 -2.15 13.30
C LYS A 335 -22.27 -1.07 14.15
N GLU A 336 -22.21 -1.18 15.49
CA GLU A 336 -22.78 -0.19 16.39
C GLU A 336 -21.92 1.09 16.46
N ALA A 337 -20.64 1.00 16.09
CA ALA A 337 -19.76 2.15 15.93
C ALA A 337 -20.13 3.03 14.72
N ASN A 338 -20.90 2.51 13.77
CA ASN A 338 -21.39 3.30 12.64
C ASN A 338 -22.59 4.17 13.05
N ILE A 339 -22.30 5.30 13.69
CA ILE A 339 -23.30 6.24 14.25
C ILE A 339 -23.70 7.35 13.27
N TYR A 340 -23.11 7.41 12.08
CA TYR A 340 -23.34 8.49 11.13
C TYR A 340 -24.14 8.01 9.91
N SER A 341 -25.06 8.88 9.46
CA SER A 341 -25.77 8.74 8.19
C SER A 341 -25.91 10.12 7.55
N TYR A 342 -25.94 10.19 6.22
CA TYR A 342 -26.19 11.46 5.53
C TYR A 342 -27.54 12.04 5.94
N ASP A 343 -27.55 13.18 6.63
CA ASP A 343 -28.74 13.86 7.12
C ASP A 343 -28.42 15.34 7.44
N LEU A 344 -28.78 16.21 6.50
CA LEU A 344 -28.55 17.66 6.61
C LEU A 344 -29.34 18.34 7.74
N ASP A 345 -30.50 17.79 8.13
CA ASP A 345 -31.30 18.35 9.24
C ASP A 345 -30.60 18.03 10.57
N THR A 346 -30.10 16.78 10.73
CA THR A 346 -29.29 16.40 11.89
C THR A 346 -27.98 17.18 11.92
N PHE A 347 -27.30 17.35 10.77
CA PHE A 347 -26.11 18.18 10.65
C PHE A 347 -26.36 19.59 11.18
N ALA A 348 -27.38 20.28 10.66
CA ALA A 348 -27.69 21.66 11.04
C ALA A 348 -28.00 21.78 12.54
N LYS A 349 -28.78 20.85 13.09
CA LYS A 349 -29.11 20.82 14.54
C LYS A 349 -27.84 20.66 15.38
N LYS A 350 -26.96 19.72 15.04
CA LYS A 350 -25.72 19.47 15.77
C LYS A 350 -24.74 20.64 15.68
N MET A 351 -24.66 21.32 14.54
CA MET A 351 -23.88 22.54 14.38
C MET A 351 -24.36 23.64 15.33
N GLU A 352 -25.69 23.82 15.45
CA GLU A 352 -26.29 24.79 16.40
C GLU A 352 -26.00 24.39 17.86
N GLU A 353 -26.11 23.10 18.21
CA GLU A 353 -25.78 22.57 19.55
C GLU A 353 -24.33 22.86 19.93
N LEU A 354 -23.39 22.82 18.97
CA LEU A 354 -21.98 23.17 19.15
C LEU A 354 -21.72 24.69 19.13
N GLY A 355 -22.78 25.50 18.97
CA GLY A 355 -22.72 26.97 18.99
C GLY A 355 -22.37 27.63 17.65
N TRP A 356 -22.33 26.87 16.56
CA TRP A 356 -22.19 27.39 15.22
C TRP A 356 -23.48 28.06 14.74
N LYS A 357 -23.38 29.16 14.00
CA LYS A 357 -24.53 29.88 13.44
C LYS A 357 -24.25 30.20 11.98
N LYS A 358 -25.25 30.06 11.09
CA LYS A 358 -25.12 30.49 9.71
C LYS A 358 -24.99 32.00 9.60
N GLY A 359 -23.92 32.46 8.95
CA GLY A 359 -23.73 33.85 8.58
C GLY A 359 -24.63 34.28 7.42
N ASP A 360 -24.57 35.55 7.03
CA ASP A 360 -25.36 36.13 5.93
C ASP A 360 -24.98 35.51 4.54
N ASP A 361 -23.77 34.98 4.42
CA ASP A 361 -23.28 34.27 3.23
C ASP A 361 -23.61 32.76 3.24
N GLY A 362 -24.28 32.29 4.28
CA GLY A 362 -24.68 30.89 4.43
C GLY A 362 -23.62 29.98 5.04
N ILE A 363 -22.41 30.49 5.33
CA ILE A 363 -21.35 29.73 5.99
C ILE A 363 -21.51 29.81 7.51
N TYR A 364 -21.23 28.70 8.20
CA TYR A 364 -21.27 28.67 9.65
C TYR A 364 -20.15 29.50 10.27
N GLU A 365 -20.47 30.20 11.35
CA GLU A 365 -19.53 30.99 12.15
C GLU A 365 -19.67 30.65 13.64
N ARG A 366 -18.55 30.55 14.36
CA ARG A 366 -18.48 30.40 15.82
C ARG A 366 -17.39 31.33 16.37
N ASN A 367 -17.70 32.12 17.40
CA ASN A 367 -16.77 33.06 18.03
C ASN A 367 -16.14 34.07 17.05
N GLY A 368 -16.81 34.44 15.96
CA GLY A 368 -16.32 35.36 14.95
C GLY A 368 -15.40 34.70 13.92
N GLN A 369 -15.22 33.39 13.96
CA GLN A 369 -14.47 32.59 13.01
C GLN A 369 -15.42 31.80 12.11
N LYS A 370 -15.23 31.89 10.78
CA LYS A 370 -15.95 31.07 9.80
C LYS A 370 -15.50 29.62 9.88
N PHE A 371 -16.41 28.70 9.58
CA PHE A 371 -16.05 27.31 9.39
C PHE A 371 -15.39 27.15 8.02
N HIS A 372 -14.12 27.47 7.98
CA HIS A 372 -13.26 27.39 6.81
C HIS A 372 -11.95 26.70 7.19
N PHE A 373 -11.62 25.66 6.45
CA PHE A 373 -10.36 24.93 6.60
C PHE A 373 -9.82 24.48 5.25
N THR A 374 -8.52 24.27 5.18
CA THR A 374 -7.83 23.88 3.95
C THR A 374 -7.20 22.49 4.12
N ILE A 375 -7.47 21.59 3.17
CA ILE A 375 -6.77 20.30 3.08
C ILE A 375 -5.87 20.27 1.85
N GLN A 376 -4.72 19.62 1.98
CA GLN A 376 -3.81 19.39 0.86
C GLN A 376 -4.07 18.01 0.24
N VAL A 377 -3.92 17.94 -1.10
CA VAL A 377 -4.09 16.70 -1.88
C VAL A 377 -2.98 16.67 -2.92
N ARG A 378 -2.36 15.50 -3.13
CA ARG A 378 -1.35 15.34 -4.18
C ARG A 378 -2.01 15.44 -5.55
N ASP A 379 -1.48 16.28 -6.42
CA ASP A 379 -2.08 16.66 -7.70
C ASP A 379 -2.07 15.54 -8.76
N TYR A 380 -1.24 14.51 -8.58
CA TYR A 380 -1.14 13.34 -9.44
C TYR A 380 -2.02 12.17 -8.99
N GLU A 381 -2.64 12.23 -7.80
CA GLU A 381 -3.57 11.22 -7.28
C GLU A 381 -5.01 11.58 -7.67
N GLU A 382 -5.36 11.35 -8.95
CA GLU A 382 -6.64 11.80 -9.56
C GLU A 382 -7.87 11.41 -8.73
N GLU A 383 -7.94 10.16 -8.27
CA GLU A 383 -9.04 9.66 -7.43
C GLU A 383 -9.22 10.47 -6.15
N ARG A 384 -8.10 10.77 -5.45
CA ARG A 384 -8.13 11.56 -4.22
C ARG A 384 -8.52 13.00 -4.47
N VAL A 385 -8.07 13.58 -5.59
CA VAL A 385 -8.46 14.94 -6.00
C VAL A 385 -9.97 15.01 -6.24
N ASP A 386 -10.53 14.02 -6.93
CA ASP A 386 -11.97 13.96 -7.21
C ASP A 386 -12.80 13.76 -5.94
N ILE A 387 -12.39 12.85 -5.05
CA ILE A 387 -13.02 12.66 -3.73
C ILE A 387 -13.04 14.00 -2.97
N ALA A 388 -11.88 14.67 -2.86
CA ALA A 388 -11.76 15.92 -2.11
C ALA A 388 -12.64 17.04 -2.69
N ASN A 389 -12.71 17.17 -4.02
CA ASN A 389 -13.56 18.15 -4.69
C ASN A 389 -15.04 17.90 -4.42
N VAL A 390 -15.51 16.65 -4.50
CA VAL A 390 -16.91 16.31 -4.21
C VAL A 390 -17.24 16.54 -2.74
N MET A 391 -16.33 16.18 -1.81
CA MET A 391 -16.47 16.50 -0.38
C MET A 391 -16.60 18.02 -0.15
N SER A 392 -15.72 18.81 -0.80
CA SER A 392 -15.75 20.29 -0.72
C SER A 392 -17.09 20.84 -1.17
N ASP A 393 -17.63 20.36 -2.29
CA ASP A 393 -18.93 20.81 -2.81
C ASP A 393 -20.09 20.43 -1.89
N MET A 394 -20.10 19.23 -1.32
CA MET A 394 -21.13 18.78 -0.37
C MET A 394 -21.10 19.61 0.92
N LEU A 395 -19.91 19.80 1.50
CA LEU A 395 -19.72 20.59 2.70
C LEU A 395 -20.11 22.05 2.47
N LYS A 396 -19.78 22.63 1.31
CA LYS A 396 -20.18 23.99 0.96
C LYS A 396 -21.71 24.15 0.87
N GLN A 397 -22.41 23.18 0.31
CA GLN A 397 -23.87 23.19 0.28
C GLN A 397 -24.47 23.12 1.70
N ALA A 398 -23.80 22.42 2.62
CA ALA A 398 -24.18 22.38 4.03
C ALA A 398 -23.86 23.68 4.80
N GLY A 399 -22.93 24.51 4.29
CA GLY A 399 -22.48 25.76 4.89
C GLY A 399 -21.10 25.70 5.56
N VAL A 400 -20.25 24.79 5.12
CA VAL A 400 -18.84 24.64 5.56
C VAL A 400 -17.92 24.81 4.37
N GLU A 401 -16.90 25.64 4.47
CA GLU A 401 -15.89 25.81 3.42
C GLU A 401 -14.68 24.91 3.67
N MET A 402 -14.55 23.83 2.89
CA MET A 402 -13.34 23.02 2.80
C MET A 402 -12.61 23.42 1.50
N GLU A 403 -11.48 24.12 1.63
CA GLU A 403 -10.62 24.46 0.49
C GLU A 403 -9.70 23.28 0.16
N VAL A 404 -9.65 22.88 -1.12
CA VAL A 404 -8.76 21.83 -1.63
C VAL A 404 -7.51 22.49 -2.22
N LYS A 405 -6.35 22.19 -1.62
CA LYS A 405 -5.06 22.67 -2.07
C LYS A 405 -4.29 21.54 -2.77
N LEU A 406 -4.10 21.66 -4.09
CA LEU A 406 -3.27 20.73 -4.84
C LEU A 406 -1.79 20.99 -4.60
N VAL A 407 -1.04 19.94 -4.27
CA VAL A 407 0.40 19.96 -3.99
C VAL A 407 1.07 18.77 -4.67
N THR A 408 2.35 18.92 -5.05
CA THR A 408 3.14 17.80 -5.58
C THR A 408 3.69 16.91 -4.46
N LYS A 409 3.87 17.47 -3.26
CA LYS A 409 4.30 16.80 -2.02
C LYS A 409 3.62 17.48 -0.85
N PHE A 410 3.25 16.71 0.16
CA PHE A 410 2.70 17.30 1.39
C PHE A 410 3.70 18.24 2.04
N ASP A 411 3.22 19.41 2.46
CA ASP A 411 3.97 20.43 3.16
C ASP A 411 3.39 20.55 4.58
N TRP A 412 4.07 19.92 5.52
CA TRP A 412 3.64 19.85 6.93
C TRP A 412 3.81 21.18 7.66
N ASP A 413 4.66 22.08 7.15
CA ASP A 413 4.95 23.40 7.73
C ASP A 413 4.05 24.53 7.16
N ALA A 414 3.28 24.24 6.11
CA ALA A 414 2.45 25.26 5.45
C ALA A 414 1.22 25.70 6.26
N GLY A 415 0.92 25.02 7.36
CA GLY A 415 -0.23 25.33 8.23
C GLY A 415 -1.59 24.97 7.63
N TYR A 416 -1.64 24.04 6.67
CA TYR A 416 -2.89 23.46 6.19
C TYR A 416 -3.56 22.68 7.31
N ASN A 417 -4.89 22.66 7.31
CA ASN A 417 -5.67 22.07 8.39
C ASN A 417 -5.83 20.55 8.30
N GLY A 418 -5.31 19.96 7.21
CA GLY A 418 -5.36 18.52 7.01
C GLY A 418 -4.93 18.12 5.59
N PHE A 419 -5.15 16.85 5.28
CA PHE A 419 -4.78 16.27 3.98
C PHE A 419 -5.76 15.14 3.61
N LEU A 420 -5.89 14.83 2.32
CA LEU A 420 -6.63 13.64 1.93
C LEU A 420 -5.74 12.41 2.12
N ALA A 421 -6.12 11.62 3.11
CA ALA A 421 -5.41 10.42 3.52
C ALA A 421 -5.88 9.19 2.76
N GLY A 422 -4.97 8.23 2.62
CA GLY A 422 -5.24 6.83 2.36
C GLY A 422 -4.39 6.01 3.32
N TYR A 423 -5.02 5.09 4.01
CA TYR A 423 -4.39 4.14 4.94
C TYR A 423 -4.99 2.76 4.78
N SER A 424 -4.31 1.76 5.31
CA SER A 424 -4.75 0.37 5.29
C SER A 424 -4.53 -0.29 6.64
N THR A 425 -5.47 -1.16 7.04
CA THR A 425 -5.34 -2.06 8.20
C THR A 425 -5.59 -3.48 7.71
N GLN A 426 -4.62 -4.02 6.93
CA GLN A 426 -4.83 -5.15 6.04
C GLN A 426 -5.08 -6.47 6.79
N PHE A 427 -4.20 -6.88 7.69
CA PHE A 427 -4.23 -8.22 8.27
C PHE A 427 -4.59 -8.21 9.75
N ASP A 428 -3.90 -7.41 10.52
CA ASP A 428 -4.19 -7.21 11.94
C ASP A 428 -4.66 -5.78 12.20
N PRO A 429 -5.72 -5.55 13.03
CA PRO A 429 -6.20 -4.22 13.33
C PRO A 429 -5.19 -3.38 14.10
N ASP A 430 -4.15 -3.98 14.68
CA ASP A 430 -3.05 -3.27 15.31
C ASP A 430 -2.27 -2.36 14.34
N MET A 431 -2.37 -2.61 13.03
CA MET A 431 -1.84 -1.68 12.02
C MET A 431 -2.46 -0.27 12.10
N ALA A 432 -3.58 -0.10 12.79
CA ALA A 432 -4.14 1.23 13.09
C ALA A 432 -3.35 1.98 14.18
N TYR A 433 -2.63 1.27 15.05
CA TYR A 433 -1.89 1.83 16.17
C TYR A 433 -0.97 2.98 15.74
N VAL A 434 -0.15 2.72 14.75
CA VAL A 434 0.85 3.67 14.22
C VAL A 434 0.27 5.01 13.76
N ASN A 435 -1.02 5.03 13.37
CA ASN A 435 -1.68 6.22 12.83
C ASN A 435 -2.55 6.95 13.88
N PHE A 436 -3.02 6.26 14.93
CA PHE A 436 -4.06 6.81 15.81
C PHE A 436 -3.63 6.95 17.27
N VAL A 437 -2.62 6.23 17.73
CA VAL A 437 -2.09 6.42 19.09
C VAL A 437 -1.36 7.75 19.20
N THR A 438 -1.54 8.44 20.32
CA THR A 438 -0.87 9.71 20.62
C THR A 438 0.66 9.53 20.49
N ASP A 439 1.31 10.43 19.77
CA ASP A 439 2.76 10.45 19.53
C ASP A 439 3.33 9.22 18.78
N ALA A 440 2.49 8.32 18.25
CA ALA A 440 2.96 7.23 17.40
C ALA A 440 3.60 7.75 16.10
N SER A 441 4.59 7.02 15.58
CA SER A 441 5.48 7.47 14.50
C SER A 441 4.79 7.83 13.18
N GLY A 442 3.63 7.25 12.88
CA GLY A 442 2.83 7.55 11.68
C GLY A 442 1.66 8.50 11.92
N ASN A 443 1.49 9.01 13.15
CA ASN A 443 0.39 9.91 13.51
C ASN A 443 0.61 11.35 13.01
N ASN A 444 0.65 11.51 11.69
CA ASN A 444 0.82 12.81 11.03
C ASN A 444 -0.38 13.76 11.24
N MET A 445 -1.47 13.29 11.84
CA MET A 445 -2.64 14.09 12.19
C MET A 445 -2.49 14.80 13.54
N HIS A 446 -1.47 14.47 14.33
CA HIS A 446 -1.33 14.87 15.73
C HIS A 446 -2.61 14.56 16.52
N TYR A 447 -3.28 13.47 16.15
CA TYR A 447 -4.49 13.00 16.82
C TYR A 447 -4.14 12.51 18.22
N SER A 448 -4.99 12.83 19.19
CA SER A 448 -4.81 12.39 20.57
C SER A 448 -6.18 12.20 21.21
N ASN A 449 -6.42 10.98 21.67
CA ASN A 449 -7.64 10.61 22.38
C ASN A 449 -7.32 9.47 23.35
N ALA A 450 -7.43 9.73 24.65
CA ALA A 450 -7.02 8.78 25.68
C ALA A 450 -7.81 7.46 25.67
N ASP A 451 -9.07 7.46 25.22
CA ASP A 451 -9.85 6.22 25.10
C ASP A 451 -9.40 5.42 23.86
N VAL A 452 -9.09 6.09 22.76
CA VAL A 452 -8.51 5.47 21.55
C VAL A 452 -7.15 4.85 21.87
N ASP A 453 -6.26 5.61 22.52
CA ASP A 453 -4.95 5.12 22.96
C ASP A 453 -5.10 3.87 23.82
N LYS A 454 -5.95 3.95 24.84
CA LYS A 454 -6.22 2.84 25.76
C LYS A 454 -6.69 1.57 25.02
N TYR A 455 -7.65 1.70 24.14
CA TYR A 455 -8.23 0.52 23.48
C TYR A 455 -7.34 -0.07 22.40
N LEU A 456 -6.52 0.73 21.72
CA LEU A 456 -5.49 0.22 20.82
C LEU A 456 -4.38 -0.51 21.59
N GLU A 457 -3.95 0.01 22.75
CA GLU A 457 -3.04 -0.69 23.65
C GLU A 457 -3.63 -2.01 24.18
N GLU A 458 -4.88 -2.01 24.63
CA GLU A 458 -5.57 -3.22 25.07
C GLU A 458 -5.73 -4.24 23.92
N GLY A 459 -5.91 -3.78 22.68
CA GLY A 459 -5.97 -4.60 21.48
C GLY A 459 -4.63 -5.24 21.15
N ARG A 460 -3.55 -4.47 21.20
CA ARG A 460 -2.17 -4.93 20.96
C ARG A 460 -1.75 -6.00 21.97
N HIS A 461 -2.00 -5.76 23.24
CA HIS A 461 -1.54 -6.63 24.33
C HIS A 461 -2.59 -7.68 24.77
N GLY A 462 -3.71 -7.77 24.05
CA GLY A 462 -4.76 -8.74 24.36
C GLY A 462 -4.31 -10.19 24.19
N GLU A 463 -4.41 -10.99 25.28
CA GLU A 463 -3.91 -12.37 25.30
C GLU A 463 -4.80 -13.37 24.54
N THR A 464 -6.03 -12.99 24.24
CA THR A 464 -7.00 -13.84 23.54
C THR A 464 -7.72 -13.07 22.44
N GLU A 465 -8.20 -13.79 21.43
CA GLU A 465 -8.98 -13.18 20.33
C GLU A 465 -10.22 -12.44 20.85
N GLU A 466 -10.87 -12.97 21.89
CA GLU A 466 -12.05 -12.34 22.50
C GLU A 466 -11.69 -11.01 23.17
N ALA A 467 -10.58 -10.95 23.91
CA ALA A 467 -10.10 -9.72 24.55
C ALA A 467 -9.74 -8.65 23.51
N ARG A 468 -9.07 -9.08 22.42
CA ARG A 468 -8.74 -8.18 21.31
C ARG A 468 -9.99 -7.67 20.60
N LYS A 469 -10.97 -8.52 20.33
CA LYS A 469 -12.26 -8.10 19.74
C LYS A 469 -13.00 -7.09 20.61
N GLU A 470 -13.02 -7.30 21.92
CA GLU A 470 -13.63 -6.35 22.85
C GLU A 470 -12.90 -5.00 22.80
N ALA A 471 -11.57 -5.01 22.85
CA ALA A 471 -10.77 -3.79 22.80
C ALA A 471 -10.97 -3.02 21.48
N TYR A 472 -10.91 -3.70 20.33
CA TYR A 472 -11.13 -3.05 19.03
C TYR A 472 -12.58 -2.59 18.82
N SER A 473 -13.57 -3.29 19.37
CA SER A 473 -14.96 -2.79 19.39
C SER A 473 -15.09 -1.48 20.17
N GLU A 474 -14.46 -1.38 21.35
CA GLU A 474 -14.44 -0.14 22.12
C GLU A 474 -13.60 0.96 21.44
N PHE A 475 -12.50 0.60 20.77
CA PHE A 475 -11.76 1.54 19.91
C PHE A 475 -12.66 2.14 18.82
N GLU A 476 -13.39 1.31 18.07
CA GLU A 476 -14.29 1.80 17.01
C GLU A 476 -15.34 2.78 17.54
N LYS A 477 -15.91 2.51 18.74
CA LYS A 477 -16.89 3.40 19.38
C LYS A 477 -16.25 4.73 19.81
N ALA A 478 -15.11 4.66 20.51
CA ALA A 478 -14.38 5.85 20.94
C ALA A 478 -13.95 6.72 19.76
N TYR A 479 -13.47 6.08 18.70
CA TYR A 479 -13.09 6.75 17.46
C TYR A 479 -14.30 7.40 16.76
N ALA A 480 -15.43 6.72 16.69
CA ALA A 480 -16.64 7.26 16.07
C ALA A 480 -17.18 8.51 16.80
N GLU A 481 -17.01 8.60 18.12
CA GLU A 481 -17.40 9.78 18.89
C GLU A 481 -16.49 11.00 18.64
N ALA A 482 -15.20 10.78 18.36
CA ALA A 482 -14.20 11.84 18.18
C ALA A 482 -13.20 11.47 17.04
N PRO A 483 -13.64 11.41 15.79
CA PRO A 483 -12.77 10.95 14.69
C PRO A 483 -11.69 11.98 14.32
N GLY A 484 -10.48 11.48 14.02
CA GLY A 484 -9.38 12.27 13.46
C GLY A 484 -9.43 12.37 11.92
N ILE A 485 -10.12 11.42 11.28
CA ILE A 485 -10.30 11.36 9.81
C ILE A 485 -11.80 11.39 9.51
N LEU A 486 -12.18 12.24 8.60
CA LEU A 486 -13.51 12.24 7.99
C LEU A 486 -13.52 11.17 6.90
N LEU A 487 -13.76 9.91 7.31
CA LEU A 487 -13.70 8.73 6.44
C LEU A 487 -14.78 8.81 5.34
N VAL A 488 -14.44 8.36 4.14
CA VAL A 488 -15.34 8.38 2.97
C VAL A 488 -15.65 6.97 2.49
N ALA A 489 -14.64 6.25 2.02
CA ALA A 489 -14.84 4.95 1.39
C ALA A 489 -13.68 3.99 1.66
N TYR A 490 -13.99 2.70 1.76
CA TYR A 490 -13.06 1.61 1.48
C TYR A 490 -13.05 1.32 -0.03
N LEU A 491 -11.87 1.15 -0.57
CA LEU A 491 -11.67 0.95 -2.00
C LEU A 491 -11.77 -0.53 -2.40
N GLN A 492 -12.00 -0.75 -3.69
CA GLN A 492 -11.82 -2.02 -4.38
C GLN A 492 -10.49 -1.98 -5.14
N GLY A 493 -9.77 -3.10 -5.19
CA GLY A 493 -8.57 -3.23 -6.01
C GLY A 493 -8.91 -3.85 -7.35
N ASP A 494 -8.82 -3.08 -8.43
CA ASP A 494 -9.16 -3.53 -9.77
C ASP A 494 -7.91 -3.79 -10.60
N TYR A 495 -7.72 -5.05 -11.00
CA TYR A 495 -6.62 -5.47 -11.86
C TYR A 495 -7.14 -5.94 -13.22
N VAL A 496 -6.46 -5.48 -14.27
CA VAL A 496 -6.76 -5.88 -15.66
C VAL A 496 -5.51 -6.48 -16.27
N GLY A 497 -5.64 -7.67 -16.83
CA GLY A 497 -4.54 -8.34 -17.51
C GLY A 497 -4.96 -8.93 -18.85
N VAL A 498 -3.96 -9.32 -19.65
CA VAL A 498 -4.18 -10.04 -20.90
C VAL A 498 -4.80 -11.41 -20.64
N SER A 499 -5.65 -11.90 -21.55
CA SER A 499 -6.37 -13.18 -21.36
C SER A 499 -5.50 -14.43 -21.23
N GLY A 500 -4.21 -14.34 -21.58
CA GLY A 500 -3.25 -15.42 -21.41
C GLY A 500 -2.51 -15.40 -20.06
N LEU A 501 -2.81 -14.46 -19.19
CA LEU A 501 -2.27 -14.39 -17.83
C LEU A 501 -3.21 -15.15 -16.88
N ASP A 502 -2.71 -16.19 -16.23
CA ASP A 502 -3.44 -17.06 -15.31
C ASP A 502 -2.72 -17.20 -13.97
N GLY A 503 -3.44 -17.61 -12.93
CA GLY A 503 -2.90 -17.96 -11.61
C GLY A 503 -3.04 -16.87 -10.55
N LEU A 504 -3.60 -15.69 -10.87
CA LEU A 504 -3.90 -14.68 -9.85
C LEU A 504 -4.97 -15.20 -8.90
N ASP A 505 -4.70 -15.13 -7.61
CA ASP A 505 -5.65 -15.54 -6.56
C ASP A 505 -6.21 -14.31 -5.85
N THR A 506 -7.54 -14.12 -5.95
CA THR A 506 -8.27 -12.99 -5.37
C THR A 506 -8.72 -13.22 -3.92
N THR A 507 -8.30 -14.29 -3.28
CA THR A 507 -8.71 -14.64 -1.91
C THR A 507 -8.12 -13.67 -0.89
N ARG A 508 -6.88 -13.21 -1.13
CA ARG A 508 -6.15 -12.34 -0.22
C ARG A 508 -6.68 -10.91 -0.27
N VAL A 509 -6.87 -10.30 0.89
CA VAL A 509 -7.15 -8.87 1.01
C VAL A 509 -5.88 -8.10 0.67
N LEU A 510 -5.97 -7.08 -0.18
CA LEU A 510 -4.84 -6.25 -0.55
C LEU A 510 -4.69 -5.03 0.38
N GLY A 511 -3.47 -4.52 0.45
CA GLY A 511 -3.10 -3.37 1.27
C GLY A 511 -3.36 -2.02 0.61
N HIS A 512 -2.65 -1.03 1.11
CA HIS A 512 -2.64 0.33 0.57
C HIS A 512 -2.16 0.32 -0.88
N HIS A 513 -2.75 1.15 -1.74
CA HIS A 513 -2.52 1.13 -3.20
C HIS A 513 -2.73 -0.25 -3.85
N SER A 514 -3.58 -1.08 -3.25
CA SER A 514 -3.82 -2.46 -3.71
C SER A 514 -2.56 -3.33 -3.79
N VAL A 515 -1.54 -3.04 -2.99
CA VAL A 515 -0.29 -3.82 -2.91
C VAL A 515 -0.56 -5.21 -2.33
N GLY A 516 0.17 -6.20 -2.82
CA GLY A 516 0.10 -7.60 -2.42
C GLY A 516 -0.55 -8.49 -3.48
N VAL A 517 -0.86 -8.00 -4.69
CA VAL A 517 -1.42 -8.84 -5.78
C VAL A 517 -0.46 -9.96 -6.18
N MET A 518 0.85 -9.72 -6.12
CA MET A 518 1.88 -10.68 -6.54
C MET A 518 2.25 -11.72 -5.46
N TRP A 519 1.46 -11.83 -4.39
CA TRP A 519 1.76 -12.72 -3.26
C TRP A 519 1.93 -14.19 -3.63
N ASN A 520 1.26 -14.64 -4.71
CA ASN A 520 1.33 -16.01 -5.23
C ASN A 520 1.90 -16.08 -6.66
N ILE A 521 2.77 -15.14 -7.05
CA ILE A 521 3.32 -15.06 -8.42
C ILE A 521 4.05 -16.33 -8.87
N GLU A 522 4.45 -17.20 -7.93
CA GLU A 522 5.04 -18.51 -8.22
C GLU A 522 4.07 -19.44 -8.96
N ASP A 523 2.77 -19.20 -8.85
CA ASP A 523 1.73 -19.97 -9.51
C ASP A 523 1.32 -19.39 -10.86
N TRP A 524 1.71 -18.14 -11.14
CA TRP A 524 1.29 -17.44 -12.35
C TRP A 524 1.94 -18.00 -13.58
N THR A 525 1.18 -18.01 -14.67
CA THR A 525 1.67 -18.36 -16.02
C THR A 525 1.17 -17.32 -17.02
N ILE A 526 1.94 -17.08 -18.07
CA ILE A 526 1.56 -16.17 -19.15
C ILE A 526 1.81 -16.81 -20.50
N THR A 527 0.82 -16.78 -21.38
CA THR A 527 0.89 -17.21 -22.78
C THR A 527 0.51 -16.04 -23.67
N LYS A 528 1.37 -15.75 -24.69
CA LYS A 528 1.09 -14.68 -25.68
C LYS A 528 0.93 -15.24 -27.06
#